data_f1d09af793b226c588e452934545af34
#
_entry.id   f1d09af793b226c588e452934545af34
#
_cell.length_a   1.000
_cell.length_b   1.000
_cell.length_c   1.000
_cell.angle_alpha   90.00
_cell.angle_beta   90.00
_cell.angle_gamma   90.00
#
_symmetry.space_group_name_H-M   'P 1'
#
loop_
_entity.id
_entity.type
_entity.pdbx_description
1 polymer ?
#
loop_
_entity_poly.entity_id
_entity_poly.type
_entity_poly.pdbx_seq_one_letter_code
_entity_poly.pdbx_strand_id
1 'polypeptide(L)'
;MRKIDGLNRKGGYLFPIVFIGILMSAFSSAVHAGNSLQSSDTLRILSFNILYGGDEVDFSKTIEAIRLVDADVVGLQEAEGNTEKLAQALDYPYFDSKLHVLSRFPLIRSFDNGWYYTYVETSPGNVFALFNIHLPSDPYGPELVRDGMPIDSVYANENRIRFHELDIYKKHFEELQAKGFSILITGDFNAPSHIDWSDDLVGMRPHLKYAVEWPVSKSLEELGFLDTYRAVFPDPRIKQGLTWTPGFPSPQVNSRETHDRIDFIWSRGEEKIIGAKILGELNGPDVDLSVHPYPSDHRGVLIDCIMKTKPAPNYIQTENRIIHFNDSIVLQYNSAIKDSLKIVLRDSSGKIIFSKNNVPSTKNKALVNIPDHCVGKIKVQLLSKDAIVSQSDFWRLEAVKLKLTLLASKTEYRVNEPIVVTWENSPGNRFDWIAVYPKVANTTADYGLTHQESHYLIYKYTRGEVSGSLSLDSLSQGDYWPLPPGEYQIHLLSDDGFTSLDNKSIKILK
;
A
#
# COMPACT_ATOMS: atom_id res chain seq x y z
N MET A 1 -27.13 -51.72 45.06
CA MET A 1 -28.05 -52.01 46.15
C MET A 1 -29.16 -50.98 46.12
N ARG A 2 -30.42 -51.45 46.04
CA ARG A 2 -31.76 -50.91 46.16
C ARG A 2 -32.11 -49.83 45.14
N LYS A 3 -32.92 -50.09 44.09
CA LYS A 3 -34.33 -50.53 43.84
C LYS A 3 -35.32 -49.91 44.83
N ILE A 4 -36.35 -49.27 44.25
CA ILE A 4 -37.79 -49.52 44.38
C ILE A 4 -38.52 -48.33 43.70
N ASP A 5 -39.18 -48.54 42.57
CA ASP A 5 -40.65 -48.77 42.32
C ASP A 5 -41.53 -47.66 42.93
N GLY A 6 -42.43 -47.07 42.28
CA GLY A 6 -43.39 -47.38 41.23
C GLY A 6 -44.69 -46.70 41.56
N LEU A 7 -45.50 -46.41 40.62
CA LEU A 7 -46.96 -46.52 40.57
C LEU A 7 -47.69 -45.44 39.77
N ASN A 8 -48.16 -45.92 38.68
CA ASN A 8 -49.38 -45.63 37.95
C ASN A 8 -50.50 -44.86 38.72
N ARG A 9 -51.13 -43.90 38.02
CA ARG A 9 -52.60 -43.88 37.90
C ARG A 9 -53.06 -43.10 36.66
N LYS A 10 -54.02 -43.76 35.99
CA LYS A 10 -54.80 -43.34 34.83
C LYS A 10 -55.74 -42.19 35.16
N GLY A 11 -56.07 -41.38 34.18
CA GLY A 11 -57.20 -40.47 34.16
C GLY A 11 -57.35 -39.86 32.77
N GLY A 12 -58.19 -40.47 31.97
CA GLY A 12 -58.59 -39.93 30.68
C GLY A 12 -59.67 -38.87 30.84
N TYR A 13 -59.72 -37.91 29.93
CA TYR A 13 -60.96 -37.22 29.50
C TYR A 13 -60.77 -36.51 28.18
N LEU A 14 -61.61 -36.87 27.23
CA LEU A 14 -62.26 -36.16 26.11
C LEU A 14 -61.50 -35.07 25.31
N PHE A 15 -61.46 -35.33 24.03
CA PHE A 15 -61.23 -34.37 22.95
C PHE A 15 -62.39 -33.36 22.81
N PRO A 16 -62.09 -32.15 22.36
CA PRO A 16 -62.85 -31.55 21.27
C PRO A 16 -61.98 -31.29 20.05
N ILE A 17 -62.49 -31.68 18.89
CA ILE A 17 -62.04 -31.36 17.56
C ILE A 17 -62.18 -29.85 17.38
N VAL A 18 -61.08 -29.18 17.18
CA VAL A 18 -61.08 -27.78 16.66
C VAL A 18 -60.47 -27.81 15.26
N PHE A 19 -61.28 -27.40 14.32
CA PHE A 19 -60.90 -27.08 12.94
C PHE A 19 -59.75 -26.07 12.92
N ILE A 20 -58.58 -26.44 12.48
CA ILE A 20 -57.51 -25.53 12.16
C ILE A 20 -57.58 -25.20 10.68
N GLY A 21 -58.09 -24.02 10.37
CA GLY A 21 -58.01 -23.44 9.05
C GLY A 21 -56.55 -23.21 8.68
N ILE A 22 -56.17 -23.76 7.56
CA ILE A 22 -54.87 -23.52 6.93
C ILE A 22 -54.81 -22.04 6.47
N LEU A 23 -54.23 -21.18 7.27
CA LEU A 23 -53.77 -19.89 6.80
C LEU A 23 -52.44 -20.11 6.03
N MET A 24 -52.52 -20.10 4.74
CA MET A 24 -51.34 -19.91 3.91
C MET A 24 -50.79 -18.51 4.20
N SER A 25 -49.79 -18.42 5.08
CA SER A 25 -48.94 -17.25 5.17
C SER A 25 -48.04 -17.23 3.93
N ALA A 26 -48.39 -16.34 2.98
CA ALA A 26 -47.48 -15.91 1.94
C ALA A 26 -46.20 -15.39 2.62
N PHE A 27 -45.11 -16.14 2.54
CA PHE A 27 -43.77 -15.63 2.80
C PHE A 27 -43.49 -14.62 1.69
N SER A 28 -43.84 -13.37 1.95
CA SER A 28 -43.30 -12.22 1.24
C SER A 28 -41.79 -12.27 1.49
N SER A 29 -41.05 -12.67 0.46
CA SER A 29 -39.62 -12.41 0.38
C SER A 29 -39.44 -10.91 0.46
N ALA A 30 -39.24 -10.37 1.66
CA ALA A 30 -38.69 -9.05 1.82
C ALA A 30 -37.29 -9.13 1.22
N VAL A 31 -37.19 -8.80 -0.07
CA VAL A 31 -35.96 -8.29 -0.64
C VAL A 31 -35.56 -7.19 0.33
N HIS A 32 -34.48 -7.43 1.05
CA HIS A 32 -33.77 -6.36 1.71
C HIS A 32 -33.37 -5.39 0.60
N ALA A 33 -34.24 -4.42 0.31
CA ALA A 33 -33.83 -3.20 -0.29
C ALA A 33 -32.72 -2.71 0.65
N GLY A 34 -31.49 -2.82 0.16
CA GLY A 34 -30.35 -2.25 0.83
C GLY A 34 -30.77 -0.85 1.25
N ASN A 35 -30.71 -0.57 2.54
CA ASN A 35 -30.72 0.78 3.02
C ASN A 35 -29.72 1.51 2.13
N SER A 36 -30.24 2.40 1.26
CA SER A 36 -29.43 3.49 0.77
C SER A 36 -28.92 4.14 2.05
N LEU A 37 -27.67 3.88 2.37
CA LEU A 37 -26.92 4.70 3.28
C LEU A 37 -27.20 6.13 2.84
N GLN A 38 -28.04 6.84 3.57
CA GLN A 38 -27.92 8.29 3.62
C GLN A 38 -26.47 8.49 4.00
N SER A 39 -25.65 8.80 3.00
CA SER A 39 -24.26 9.03 3.15
C SER A 39 -24.10 10.08 4.22
N SER A 40 -23.59 9.71 5.37
CA SER A 40 -22.73 10.65 6.05
C SER A 40 -21.65 10.91 4.99
N ASP A 41 -21.56 12.12 4.45
CA ASP A 41 -20.53 12.47 3.46
C ASP A 41 -19.11 12.33 4.04
N THR A 42 -19.01 11.81 5.26
CA THR A 42 -17.79 11.66 6.06
C THR A 42 -17.15 10.31 5.79
N LEU A 43 -15.89 10.35 5.39
CA LEU A 43 -15.01 9.21 5.19
C LEU A 43 -14.03 9.12 6.35
N ARG A 44 -13.77 7.91 6.82
CA ARG A 44 -12.73 7.59 7.79
C ARG A 44 -11.56 6.92 7.09
N ILE A 45 -10.38 7.52 7.21
CA ILE A 45 -9.16 7.07 6.52
C ILE A 45 -8.11 6.75 7.58
N LEU A 46 -7.43 5.61 7.43
CA LEU A 46 -6.31 5.19 8.27
C LEU A 46 -5.03 5.06 7.42
N SER A 47 -3.92 5.60 7.93
CA SER A 47 -2.55 5.26 7.51
C SER A 47 -1.89 4.48 8.63
N PHE A 48 -1.32 3.30 8.34
CA PHE A 48 -0.74 2.45 9.37
C PHE A 48 0.39 1.57 8.82
N ASN A 49 1.61 1.84 9.26
CA ASN A 49 2.73 0.92 9.10
C ASN A 49 2.53 -0.22 10.10
N ILE A 50 2.35 -1.45 9.61
CA ILE A 50 1.97 -2.62 10.42
C ILE A 50 3.15 -3.49 10.84
N LEU A 51 4.36 -3.12 10.46
CA LEU A 51 5.62 -3.83 10.74
C LEU A 51 5.61 -5.28 10.19
N TYR A 52 6.45 -5.56 9.18
CA TYR A 52 6.72 -6.90 8.63
C TYR A 52 5.49 -7.79 8.43
N GLY A 53 4.52 -7.31 7.67
CA GLY A 53 3.28 -8.04 7.40
C GLY A 53 2.25 -8.02 8.52
N GLY A 54 2.57 -7.39 9.66
CA GLY A 54 1.68 -7.25 10.81
C GLY A 54 1.57 -8.51 11.67
N ASP A 55 2.49 -9.47 11.53
CA ASP A 55 2.46 -10.73 12.28
C ASP A 55 3.68 -10.91 13.22
N GLU A 56 4.54 -9.92 13.31
CA GLU A 56 5.76 -9.97 14.15
C GLU A 56 5.44 -10.06 15.65
N VAL A 57 4.38 -9.40 16.13
CA VAL A 57 3.90 -9.55 17.52
C VAL A 57 2.76 -10.56 17.56
N ASP A 58 1.66 -10.26 16.90
CA ASP A 58 0.46 -11.11 16.81
C ASP A 58 -0.46 -10.56 15.71
N PHE A 59 -0.63 -11.29 14.62
CA PHE A 59 -1.49 -10.90 13.50
C PHE A 59 -2.94 -10.59 13.93
N SER A 60 -3.45 -11.28 14.95
CA SER A 60 -4.78 -11.02 15.49
C SER A 60 -4.89 -9.62 16.11
N LYS A 61 -3.79 -9.08 16.63
CA LYS A 61 -3.72 -7.72 17.20
C LYS A 61 -3.67 -6.65 16.13
N THR A 62 -3.02 -6.91 15.01
CA THR A 62 -3.10 -6.05 13.83
C THR A 62 -4.53 -5.98 13.29
N ILE A 63 -5.21 -7.12 13.19
CA ILE A 63 -6.65 -7.17 12.85
C ILE A 63 -7.49 -6.39 13.86
N GLU A 64 -7.25 -6.59 15.17
CA GLU A 64 -7.95 -5.87 16.24
C GLU A 64 -7.76 -4.36 16.13
N ALA A 65 -6.52 -3.90 15.89
CA ALA A 65 -6.17 -2.50 15.74
C ALA A 65 -6.91 -1.84 14.57
N ILE A 66 -6.88 -2.46 13.38
CA ILE A 66 -7.57 -1.93 12.20
C ILE A 66 -9.09 -1.96 12.40
N ARG A 67 -9.63 -3.04 12.99
CA ARG A 67 -11.06 -3.16 13.26
C ARG A 67 -11.55 -2.12 14.26
N LEU A 68 -10.76 -1.79 15.30
CA LEU A 68 -11.07 -0.77 16.29
C LEU A 68 -11.26 0.61 15.65
N VAL A 69 -10.47 0.92 14.64
CA VAL A 69 -10.55 2.19 13.90
C VAL A 69 -11.83 2.27 13.07
N ASP A 70 -12.30 1.15 12.52
CA ASP A 70 -13.48 1.07 11.66
C ASP A 70 -13.38 2.01 10.45
N ALA A 71 -12.21 2.01 9.79
CA ALA A 71 -11.92 2.88 8.66
C ALA A 71 -12.66 2.45 7.38
N ASP A 72 -13.00 3.42 6.53
CA ASP A 72 -13.56 3.17 5.20
C ASP A 72 -12.47 2.83 4.19
N VAL A 73 -11.30 3.43 4.36
CA VAL A 73 -10.10 3.18 3.55
C VAL A 73 -8.88 3.10 4.44
N VAL A 74 -8.02 2.12 4.20
CA VAL A 74 -6.77 1.91 4.95
C VAL A 74 -5.61 1.87 3.95
N GLY A 75 -4.59 2.71 4.17
CA GLY A 75 -3.28 2.57 3.55
C GLY A 75 -2.34 1.90 4.54
N LEU A 76 -1.78 0.77 4.14
CA LEU A 76 -0.84 -0.01 4.95
C LEU A 76 0.58 0.18 4.43
N GLN A 77 1.55 0.25 5.32
CA GLN A 77 2.96 0.15 4.97
C GLN A 77 3.52 -1.12 5.62
N GLU A 78 4.54 -1.70 5.02
CA GLU A 78 5.13 -2.99 5.42
C GLU A 78 4.11 -4.13 5.52
N ALA A 79 3.18 -4.20 4.56
CA ALA A 79 2.16 -5.24 4.56
C ALA A 79 2.64 -6.61 4.04
N GLU A 80 3.82 -6.68 3.40
CA GLU A 80 4.57 -7.90 3.03
C GLU A 80 3.73 -9.05 2.45
N GLY A 81 2.80 -8.74 1.54
CA GLY A 81 1.93 -9.75 0.93
C GLY A 81 0.69 -10.11 1.75
N ASN A 82 0.52 -9.58 2.96
CA ASN A 82 -0.64 -9.88 3.83
C ASN A 82 -1.87 -9.00 3.55
N THR A 83 -1.82 -8.06 2.59
CA THR A 83 -2.94 -7.15 2.29
C THR A 83 -4.25 -7.90 2.00
N GLU A 84 -4.22 -8.94 1.17
CA GLU A 84 -5.41 -9.74 0.88
C GLU A 84 -5.91 -10.50 2.11
N LYS A 85 -5.00 -11.08 2.89
CA LYS A 85 -5.33 -11.79 4.13
C LYS A 85 -5.99 -10.86 5.16
N LEU A 86 -5.50 -9.62 5.27
CA LEU A 86 -6.12 -8.59 6.11
C LEU A 86 -7.49 -8.17 5.56
N ALA A 87 -7.62 -7.98 4.25
CA ALA A 87 -8.91 -7.66 3.63
C ALA A 87 -9.97 -8.72 3.95
N GLN A 88 -9.61 -10.01 3.80
CA GLN A 88 -10.50 -11.12 4.11
C GLN A 88 -10.86 -11.19 5.61
N ALA A 89 -9.87 -11.02 6.51
CA ALA A 89 -10.09 -11.09 7.96
C ALA A 89 -10.91 -9.91 8.51
N LEU A 90 -10.92 -8.77 7.80
CA LEU A 90 -11.58 -7.53 8.18
C LEU A 90 -12.86 -7.25 7.37
N ASP A 91 -13.23 -8.17 6.46
CA ASP A 91 -14.42 -8.05 5.59
C ASP A 91 -14.38 -6.81 4.68
N TYR A 92 -13.19 -6.38 4.23
CA TYR A 92 -13.08 -5.35 3.20
C TYR A 92 -13.38 -5.95 1.82
N PRO A 93 -14.43 -5.48 1.11
CA PRO A 93 -14.82 -6.04 -0.17
C PRO A 93 -13.88 -5.69 -1.32
N TYR A 94 -13.04 -4.67 -1.14
CA TYR A 94 -12.07 -4.21 -2.13
C TYR A 94 -10.71 -4.02 -1.50
N PHE A 95 -9.68 -4.43 -2.21
CA PHE A 95 -8.29 -4.21 -1.81
C PHE A 95 -7.38 -4.10 -3.04
N ASP A 96 -6.23 -3.51 -2.86
CA ASP A 96 -5.15 -3.48 -3.85
C ASP A 96 -3.85 -3.91 -3.17
N SER A 97 -3.42 -5.15 -3.45
CA SER A 97 -2.18 -5.71 -2.88
C SER A 97 -0.90 -5.06 -3.42
N LYS A 98 -0.98 -4.24 -4.47
CA LYS A 98 0.17 -3.53 -5.03
C LYS A 98 0.38 -2.17 -4.42
N LEU A 99 -0.69 -1.60 -3.89
CA LEU A 99 -0.68 -0.33 -3.17
C LEU A 99 -0.84 -0.53 -1.66
N HIS A 100 -1.05 -1.77 -1.21
CA HIS A 100 -1.38 -2.10 0.18
C HIS A 100 -2.55 -1.27 0.71
N VAL A 101 -3.65 -1.26 -0.05
CA VAL A 101 -4.86 -0.52 0.28
C VAL A 101 -6.01 -1.47 0.55
N LEU A 102 -6.74 -1.26 1.66
CA LEU A 102 -8.04 -1.86 1.94
C LEU A 102 -9.13 -0.81 1.74
N SER A 103 -10.29 -1.19 1.21
CA SER A 103 -11.38 -0.23 0.97
C SER A 103 -12.76 -0.88 1.07
N ARG A 104 -13.71 -0.15 1.65
CA ARG A 104 -15.15 -0.46 1.56
C ARG A 104 -15.75 -0.06 0.22
N PHE A 105 -15.02 0.75 -0.55
CA PHE A 105 -15.44 1.29 -1.82
C PHE A 105 -14.69 0.65 -2.98
N PRO A 106 -15.29 0.55 -4.17
CA PRO A 106 -14.60 0.07 -5.36
C PRO A 106 -13.33 0.85 -5.64
N LEU A 107 -12.28 0.13 -6.05
CA LEU A 107 -11.01 0.68 -6.48
C LEU A 107 -10.88 0.64 -7.99
N ILE A 108 -10.48 1.76 -8.61
CA ILE A 108 -10.22 1.86 -10.04
C ILE A 108 -8.75 2.22 -10.21
N ARG A 109 -7.98 1.32 -10.84
CA ARG A 109 -6.55 1.54 -11.05
C ARG A 109 -6.30 2.71 -12.00
N SER A 110 -5.20 3.43 -11.79
CA SER A 110 -4.74 4.48 -12.69
C SER A 110 -4.29 3.93 -14.05
N PHE A 111 -4.08 4.82 -15.03
CA PHE A 111 -3.67 4.45 -16.39
C PHE A 111 -2.35 3.68 -16.47
N ASP A 112 -1.46 3.91 -15.54
CA ASP A 112 -0.16 3.25 -15.41
C ASP A 112 -0.22 1.97 -14.55
N ASN A 113 -1.36 1.28 -14.58
CA ASN A 113 -1.66 0.05 -13.85
C ASN A 113 -1.75 0.19 -12.32
N GLY A 114 -1.96 1.40 -11.83
CA GLY A 114 -2.07 1.65 -10.40
C GLY A 114 -0.76 1.53 -9.64
N TRP A 115 0.39 1.75 -10.31
CA TRP A 115 1.68 1.70 -9.65
C TRP A 115 1.88 2.78 -8.60
N TYR A 116 1.23 3.93 -8.80
CA TYR A 116 1.43 5.09 -7.96
C TYR A 116 0.20 5.42 -7.14
N TYR A 117 -1.00 5.22 -7.69
CA TYR A 117 -2.25 5.55 -7.03
C TYR A 117 -3.42 4.73 -7.59
N THR A 118 -4.51 4.73 -6.84
CA THR A 118 -5.81 4.23 -7.28
C THR A 118 -6.87 5.30 -7.12
N TYR A 119 -7.99 5.16 -7.82
CA TYR A 119 -9.17 5.96 -7.53
C TYR A 119 -10.10 5.19 -6.60
N VAL A 120 -10.65 5.87 -5.60
CA VAL A 120 -11.66 5.34 -4.68
C VAL A 120 -13.03 5.86 -5.11
N GLU A 121 -13.95 4.97 -5.46
CA GLU A 121 -15.29 5.30 -5.95
C GLU A 121 -16.29 5.35 -4.79
N THR A 122 -16.41 6.48 -4.10
CA THR A 122 -17.27 6.62 -2.91
C THR A 122 -18.75 6.73 -3.21
N SER A 123 -19.11 7.11 -4.43
CA SER A 123 -20.46 7.04 -4.94
C SER A 123 -20.43 6.63 -6.42
N PRO A 124 -21.49 6.02 -6.98
CA PRO A 124 -21.46 5.52 -8.34
C PRO A 124 -20.92 6.52 -9.36
N GLY A 125 -19.79 6.20 -9.95
CA GLY A 125 -19.12 7.01 -10.96
C GLY A 125 -18.34 8.22 -10.44
N ASN A 126 -18.26 8.47 -9.13
CA ASN A 126 -17.52 9.61 -8.57
C ASN A 126 -16.36 9.14 -7.69
N VAL A 127 -15.19 9.72 -7.89
CA VAL A 127 -13.93 9.28 -7.32
C VAL A 127 -13.08 10.42 -6.75
N PHE A 128 -12.19 10.09 -5.85
CA PHE A 128 -10.97 10.83 -5.54
C PHE A 128 -9.74 9.93 -5.78
N ALA A 129 -8.55 10.51 -5.88
CA ALA A 129 -7.30 9.76 -6.05
C ALA A 129 -6.65 9.48 -4.69
N LEU A 130 -6.21 8.24 -4.46
CA LEU A 130 -5.52 7.80 -3.27
C LEU A 130 -4.13 7.27 -3.62
N PHE A 131 -3.12 7.83 -2.97
CA PHE A 131 -1.75 7.31 -2.92
C PHE A 131 -1.52 6.64 -1.58
N ASN A 132 -0.74 5.58 -1.57
CA ASN A 132 -0.17 5.00 -0.36
C ASN A 132 1.34 4.90 -0.57
N ILE A 133 2.11 5.60 0.28
CA ILE A 133 3.55 5.82 0.10
C ILE A 133 4.30 5.23 1.28
N HIS A 134 5.43 4.60 1.02
CA HIS A 134 6.43 4.26 2.01
C HIS A 134 7.78 4.76 1.48
N LEU A 135 8.37 5.77 2.12
CA LEU A 135 9.66 6.32 1.73
C LEU A 135 10.79 5.60 2.46
N PRO A 136 12.01 5.59 1.91
CA PRO A 136 13.14 4.90 2.51
C PRO A 136 13.45 5.33 3.94
N SER A 137 13.72 4.36 4.83
CA SER A 137 14.02 4.60 6.25
C SER A 137 15.40 5.23 6.47
N ASP A 138 16.42 4.75 5.77
CA ASP A 138 17.82 5.01 6.09
C ASP A 138 18.59 5.76 5.00
N PRO A 139 19.57 6.57 5.42
CA PRO A 139 19.84 7.05 6.78
C PRO A 139 18.74 7.98 7.30
N TYR A 140 18.35 7.81 8.55
CA TYR A 140 17.26 8.58 9.14
C TYR A 140 17.70 10.00 9.53
N GLY A 141 17.07 11.01 8.93
CA GLY A 141 17.47 12.41 9.09
C GLY A 141 17.49 12.92 10.52
N PRO A 142 16.48 12.68 11.37
CA PRO A 142 16.48 13.05 12.78
C PRO A 142 17.66 12.49 13.58
N GLU A 143 18.14 11.29 13.26
CA GLU A 143 19.34 10.75 13.88
C GLU A 143 20.61 11.50 13.50
N LEU A 144 20.72 11.96 12.26
CA LEU A 144 21.83 12.81 11.83
C LEU A 144 21.85 14.11 12.64
N VAL A 145 20.69 14.72 12.89
CA VAL A 145 20.57 15.91 13.76
C VAL A 145 20.94 15.57 15.21
N ARG A 146 20.42 14.46 15.76
CA ARG A 146 20.78 13.95 17.09
C ARG A 146 22.29 13.81 17.24
N ASP A 147 22.97 13.29 16.24
CA ASP A 147 24.40 13.04 16.26
C ASP A 147 25.24 14.28 15.93
N GLY A 148 24.60 15.43 15.69
CA GLY A 148 25.23 16.73 15.53
C GLY A 148 25.78 17.03 14.14
N MET A 149 25.25 16.35 13.12
CA MET A 149 25.61 16.64 11.73
C MET A 149 25.21 18.08 11.34
N PRO A 150 26.02 18.78 10.52
CA PRO A 150 25.65 20.07 9.97
C PRO A 150 24.36 19.99 9.12
N ILE A 151 23.55 21.04 9.16
CA ILE A 151 22.27 21.09 8.45
C ILE A 151 22.39 20.82 6.94
N ASP A 152 23.46 21.29 6.29
CA ASP A 152 23.71 21.04 4.86
C ASP A 152 23.88 19.55 4.57
N SER A 153 24.48 18.78 5.50
CA SER A 153 24.62 17.33 5.37
C SER A 153 23.27 16.62 5.54
N VAL A 154 22.42 17.11 6.44
CA VAL A 154 21.05 16.60 6.62
C VAL A 154 20.24 16.85 5.36
N TYR A 155 20.26 18.06 4.79
CA TYR A 155 19.57 18.36 3.54
C TYR A 155 20.10 17.54 2.34
N ALA A 156 21.42 17.36 2.25
CA ALA A 156 22.02 16.54 1.19
C ALA A 156 21.52 15.09 1.26
N ASN A 157 21.42 14.55 2.48
CA ASN A 157 20.89 13.21 2.71
C ASN A 157 19.40 13.12 2.32
N GLU A 158 18.57 14.00 2.85
CA GLU A 158 17.12 13.99 2.59
C GLU A 158 16.80 14.18 1.11
N ASN A 159 17.50 15.10 0.42
CA ASN A 159 17.32 15.33 -1.01
C ASN A 159 17.71 14.12 -1.86
N ARG A 160 18.78 13.42 -1.48
CA ARG A 160 19.27 12.24 -2.21
C ARG A 160 18.33 11.05 -2.05
N ILE A 161 17.71 10.89 -0.89
CA ILE A 161 16.96 9.68 -0.54
C ILE A 161 15.45 9.93 -0.69
N ARG A 162 14.85 10.57 0.30
CA ARG A 162 13.39 10.66 0.43
C ARG A 162 12.76 11.63 -0.55
N PHE A 163 13.38 12.78 -0.75
CA PHE A 163 12.87 13.76 -1.71
C PHE A 163 12.99 13.25 -3.16
N HIS A 164 14.10 12.58 -3.49
CA HIS A 164 14.25 11.93 -4.80
C HIS A 164 13.18 10.86 -5.05
N GLU A 165 12.85 10.06 -4.03
CA GLU A 165 11.78 9.06 -4.16
C GLU A 165 10.40 9.72 -4.26
N LEU A 166 10.13 10.78 -3.50
CA LEU A 166 8.89 11.55 -3.63
C LEU A 166 8.73 12.17 -5.02
N ASP A 167 9.81 12.55 -5.67
CA ASP A 167 9.78 13.25 -6.97
C ASP A 167 9.11 12.43 -8.09
N ILE A 168 9.18 11.09 -8.00
CA ILE A 168 8.48 10.21 -8.95
C ILE A 168 6.95 10.34 -8.89
N TYR A 169 6.39 10.77 -7.75
CA TYR A 169 4.95 10.97 -7.58
C TYR A 169 4.48 12.35 -8.04
N LYS A 170 5.34 13.36 -8.06
CA LYS A 170 4.99 14.76 -8.34
C LYS A 170 4.26 14.93 -9.67
N LYS A 171 4.74 14.27 -10.71
CA LYS A 171 4.08 14.27 -12.02
C LYS A 171 2.62 13.85 -11.92
N HIS A 172 2.32 12.82 -11.14
CA HIS A 172 0.97 12.31 -10.97
C HIS A 172 0.12 13.28 -10.13
N PHE A 173 0.71 13.91 -9.11
CA PHE A 173 0.02 14.96 -8.35
C PHE A 173 -0.38 16.13 -9.24
N GLU A 174 0.53 16.63 -10.06
CA GLU A 174 0.29 17.74 -11.00
C GLU A 174 -0.77 17.39 -12.05
N GLU A 175 -0.70 16.19 -12.65
CA GLU A 175 -1.66 15.71 -13.63
C GLU A 175 -3.08 15.58 -13.04
N LEU A 176 -3.21 15.03 -11.85
CA LEU A 176 -4.49 14.88 -11.16
C LEU A 176 -5.05 16.22 -10.76
N GLN A 177 -4.21 17.13 -10.26
CA GLN A 177 -4.58 18.50 -9.93
C GLN A 177 -5.07 19.25 -11.15
N ALA A 178 -4.33 19.21 -12.28
CA ALA A 178 -4.74 19.86 -13.52
C ALA A 178 -6.10 19.36 -14.02
N LYS A 179 -6.42 18.09 -13.73
CA LYS A 179 -7.73 17.49 -14.00
C LYS A 179 -8.76 17.82 -12.90
N GLY A 180 -8.36 18.46 -11.80
CA GLY A 180 -9.19 18.88 -10.66
C GLY A 180 -9.68 17.73 -9.80
N PHE A 181 -8.96 16.62 -9.71
CA PHE A 181 -9.25 15.57 -8.74
C PHE A 181 -8.76 15.97 -7.35
N SER A 182 -9.52 15.63 -6.32
CA SER A 182 -9.00 15.62 -4.96
C SER A 182 -8.03 14.46 -4.80
N ILE A 183 -6.94 14.70 -4.05
CA ILE A 183 -5.86 13.75 -3.82
C ILE A 183 -5.72 13.53 -2.32
N LEU A 184 -5.58 12.28 -1.93
CA LEU A 184 -5.28 11.86 -0.57
C LEU A 184 -4.04 10.99 -0.60
N ILE A 185 -3.11 11.20 0.33
CA ILE A 185 -1.88 10.42 0.47
C ILE A 185 -1.84 9.87 1.88
N THR A 186 -1.84 8.56 2.02
CA THR A 186 -1.48 7.86 3.25
C THR A 186 -0.03 7.42 3.17
N GLY A 187 0.71 7.37 4.27
CA GLY A 187 2.06 6.83 4.20
C GLY A 187 2.89 6.98 5.45
N ASP A 188 3.92 6.14 5.51
CA ASP A 188 5.12 6.34 6.28
C ASP A 188 6.14 7.06 5.40
N PHE A 189 6.47 8.27 5.77
CA PHE A 189 7.39 9.11 5.00
C PHE A 189 8.83 9.00 5.45
N ASN A 190 9.07 8.33 6.57
CA ASN A 190 10.39 8.20 7.18
C ASN A 190 11.14 9.53 7.31
N ALA A 191 10.40 10.62 7.32
CA ALA A 191 10.87 11.98 7.53
C ALA A 191 9.81 12.79 8.29
N PRO A 192 10.16 13.63 9.26
CA PRO A 192 9.22 14.47 9.97
C PRO A 192 8.59 15.56 9.11
N SER A 193 7.57 16.22 9.67
CA SER A 193 7.05 17.48 9.10
C SER A 193 7.92 18.66 9.54
N HIS A 194 8.19 19.58 8.60
CA HIS A 194 8.85 20.84 8.90
C HIS A 194 8.08 21.68 9.95
N ILE A 195 6.75 21.52 10.04
CA ILE A 195 5.91 22.17 11.07
C ILE A 195 6.29 21.68 12.46
N ASP A 196 6.74 20.45 12.60
CA ASP A 196 7.11 19.83 13.89
C ASP A 196 8.58 20.08 14.27
N TRP A 197 9.35 20.76 13.40
CA TRP A 197 10.77 21.01 13.55
C TRP A 197 11.15 22.49 13.34
N SER A 198 10.24 23.39 13.70
CA SER A 198 10.45 24.84 13.62
C SER A 198 11.36 25.36 14.75
N ASP A 199 11.88 26.60 14.59
CA ASP A 199 12.81 27.21 15.54
C ASP A 199 12.26 27.30 16.97
N ASP A 200 10.98 27.55 17.14
CA ASP A 200 10.30 27.65 18.44
C ASP A 200 10.06 26.29 19.14
N LEU A 201 10.37 25.20 18.47
CA LEU A 201 10.29 23.83 19.01
C LEU A 201 11.68 23.25 19.35
N VAL A 202 12.77 23.96 19.03
CA VAL A 202 14.13 23.50 19.31
C VAL A 202 14.28 23.21 20.80
N GLY A 203 14.81 22.03 21.12
CA GLY A 203 14.98 21.56 22.50
C GLY A 203 13.73 20.94 23.13
N MET A 204 12.58 20.96 22.46
CA MET A 204 11.38 20.26 22.93
C MET A 204 11.58 18.75 23.03
N ARG A 205 12.32 18.20 22.08
CA ARG A 205 12.80 16.82 22.09
C ARG A 205 14.33 16.79 22.12
N PRO A 206 14.98 15.81 22.79
CA PRO A 206 16.44 15.79 22.96
C PRO A 206 17.23 15.81 21.65
N HIS A 207 16.68 15.23 20.58
CA HIS A 207 17.31 15.15 19.27
C HIS A 207 17.03 16.38 18.39
N LEU A 208 16.01 17.19 18.69
CA LEU A 208 15.68 18.41 17.96
C LEU A 208 16.63 19.53 18.38
N LYS A 209 17.85 19.53 17.83
CA LYS A 209 18.93 20.45 18.20
C LYS A 209 18.88 21.79 17.46
N TYR A 210 18.26 21.77 16.26
CA TYR A 210 18.02 22.97 15.43
C TYR A 210 16.83 22.68 14.51
N ALA A 211 16.22 23.75 13.98
CA ALA A 211 15.11 23.64 13.04
C ALA A 211 15.55 23.02 11.72
N VAL A 212 14.68 22.24 11.12
CA VAL A 212 14.90 21.63 9.79
C VAL A 212 13.64 21.76 8.94
N GLU A 213 13.75 22.44 7.81
CA GLU A 213 12.70 22.46 6.79
C GLU A 213 12.78 21.15 5.97
N TRP A 214 12.23 20.06 6.52
CA TRP A 214 12.27 18.75 5.90
C TRP A 214 11.78 18.77 4.45
N PRO A 215 12.62 18.45 3.45
CA PRO A 215 12.32 18.68 2.03
C PRO A 215 11.04 18.01 1.54
N VAL A 216 10.73 16.81 2.04
CA VAL A 216 9.53 16.05 1.67
C VAL A 216 8.26 16.81 2.08
N SER A 217 8.10 17.13 3.36
CA SER A 217 6.92 17.81 3.87
C SER A 217 6.79 19.23 3.33
N LYS A 218 7.93 19.93 3.16
CA LYS A 218 7.97 21.27 2.56
C LYS A 218 7.50 21.24 1.10
N SER A 219 7.97 20.27 0.33
CA SER A 219 7.53 20.11 -1.06
C SER A 219 6.04 19.79 -1.18
N LEU A 220 5.48 18.99 -0.28
CA LEU A 220 4.04 18.72 -0.28
C LEU A 220 3.24 19.99 0.05
N GLU A 221 3.67 20.78 1.03
CA GLU A 221 3.05 22.08 1.33
C GLU A 221 3.09 23.01 0.11
N GLU A 222 4.25 23.15 -0.55
CA GLU A 222 4.43 23.97 -1.76
C GLU A 222 3.56 23.49 -2.93
N LEU A 223 3.33 22.18 -3.05
CA LEU A 223 2.35 21.61 -3.98
C LEU A 223 0.89 21.83 -3.53
N GLY A 224 0.66 22.47 -2.37
CA GLY A 224 -0.65 22.79 -1.83
C GLY A 224 -1.35 21.62 -1.15
N PHE A 225 -0.62 20.63 -0.68
CA PHE A 225 -1.16 19.62 0.21
C PHE A 225 -1.30 20.15 1.64
N LEU A 226 -2.34 19.70 2.31
CA LEU A 226 -2.63 19.99 3.71
C LEU A 226 -2.19 18.81 4.58
N ASP A 227 -1.37 19.06 5.60
CA ASP A 227 -1.14 18.12 6.70
C ASP A 227 -2.42 18.01 7.51
N THR A 228 -3.14 16.91 7.36
CA THR A 228 -4.49 16.76 7.91
C THR A 228 -4.50 16.69 9.44
N TYR A 229 -3.44 16.14 10.05
CA TYR A 229 -3.32 16.08 11.50
C TYR A 229 -3.08 17.49 12.07
N ARG A 230 -2.20 18.28 11.45
CA ARG A 230 -1.93 19.69 11.85
C ARG A 230 -3.09 20.62 11.54
N ALA A 231 -3.94 20.30 10.55
CA ALA A 231 -5.18 21.04 10.34
C ALA A 231 -6.15 20.94 11.55
N VAL A 232 -6.12 19.83 12.29
CA VAL A 232 -6.92 19.62 13.50
C VAL A 232 -6.17 20.07 14.76
N PHE A 233 -4.88 19.78 14.85
CA PHE A 233 -4.01 20.07 15.99
C PHE A 233 -2.83 20.94 15.54
N PRO A 234 -3.04 22.25 15.37
CA PRO A 234 -2.04 23.13 14.76
C PRO A 234 -0.81 23.40 15.62
N ASP A 235 -0.90 23.24 16.93
CA ASP A 235 0.24 23.47 17.84
C ASP A 235 0.91 22.17 18.29
N PRO A 236 2.12 21.84 17.77
CA PRO A 236 2.87 20.65 18.16
C PRO A 236 3.23 20.58 19.65
N ARG A 237 3.22 21.71 20.37
CA ARG A 237 3.51 21.75 21.82
C ARG A 237 2.35 21.20 22.65
N ILE A 238 1.13 21.29 22.12
CA ILE A 238 -0.08 20.81 22.81
C ILE A 238 -0.33 19.34 22.45
N LYS A 239 -0.23 18.98 21.17
CA LYS A 239 -0.43 17.61 20.68
C LYS A 239 0.65 17.28 19.65
N GLN A 240 1.67 16.54 20.07
CA GLN A 240 2.82 16.21 19.23
C GLN A 240 2.41 15.24 18.11
N GLY A 241 1.58 14.24 18.43
CA GLY A 241 1.10 13.23 17.50
C GLY A 241 2.23 12.32 17.00
N LEU A 242 3.20 12.00 17.85
CA LEU A 242 4.34 11.16 17.51
C LEU A 242 3.86 9.78 17.03
N THR A 243 4.37 9.35 15.89
CA THR A 243 3.99 8.07 15.30
C THR A 243 5.08 7.02 15.39
N TRP A 244 6.35 7.40 15.36
CA TRP A 244 7.48 6.51 15.58
C TRP A 244 8.32 7.04 16.75
N THR A 245 8.61 6.26 17.78
CA THR A 245 8.19 4.89 17.96
C THR A 245 7.45 4.70 19.30
N PRO A 246 6.44 3.84 19.38
CA PRO A 246 5.89 3.37 20.64
C PRO A 246 6.82 2.38 21.37
N GLY A 247 7.95 2.02 20.73
CA GLY A 247 8.87 0.96 21.17
C GLY A 247 8.51 -0.40 20.57
N PHE A 248 9.51 -1.29 20.51
CA PHE A 248 9.32 -2.66 20.03
C PHE A 248 10.05 -3.71 20.89
N PRO A 249 9.31 -4.69 21.48
CA PRO A 249 7.86 -4.66 21.65
C PRO A 249 7.44 -3.50 22.56
N SER A 250 6.34 -2.85 22.21
CA SER A 250 5.83 -1.72 23.00
C SER A 250 5.61 -2.10 24.48
N PRO A 251 6.00 -1.23 25.44
CA PRO A 251 6.54 0.12 25.33
C PRO A 251 8.10 0.20 25.43
N GLN A 252 8.82 -0.81 24.98
CA GLN A 252 10.29 -0.88 25.13
C GLN A 252 10.96 -0.03 24.04
N VAL A 253 11.38 1.18 24.39
CA VAL A 253 12.05 2.12 23.51
C VAL A 253 13.56 2.03 23.71
N ASN A 254 14.32 1.96 22.60
CA ASN A 254 15.76 2.09 22.65
C ASN A 254 16.14 3.55 22.97
N SER A 255 17.07 3.76 23.88
CA SER A 255 17.50 5.12 24.30
C SER A 255 18.14 5.96 23.20
N ARG A 256 18.52 5.38 22.08
CA ARG A 256 19.08 6.08 20.92
C ARG A 256 18.02 6.44 19.86
N GLU A 257 16.85 5.84 19.92
CA GLU A 257 15.77 6.17 18.98
C GLU A 257 15.31 7.63 19.13
N THR A 258 14.93 8.21 18.03
CA THR A 258 14.29 9.52 17.98
C THR A 258 12.79 9.34 17.85
N HIS A 259 12.02 10.18 18.55
CA HIS A 259 10.57 10.08 18.52
C HIS A 259 10.00 11.20 17.68
N ASP A 260 9.44 10.86 16.52
CA ASP A 260 8.93 11.83 15.56
C ASP A 260 7.58 11.40 14.99
N ARG A 261 6.87 12.35 14.40
CA ARG A 261 5.71 12.10 13.58
C ARG A 261 6.19 11.97 12.14
N ILE A 262 6.16 10.74 11.62
CA ILE A 262 6.64 10.37 10.28
C ILE A 262 5.58 9.67 9.44
N ASP A 263 4.48 9.24 10.07
CA ASP A 263 3.30 8.72 9.38
C ASP A 263 2.28 9.84 9.20
N PHE A 264 1.74 9.95 8.00
CA PHE A 264 0.88 11.07 7.63
C PHE A 264 -0.33 10.63 6.81
N ILE A 265 -1.33 11.51 6.85
CA ILE A 265 -2.35 11.62 5.82
C ILE A 265 -2.28 13.06 5.31
N TRP A 266 -1.86 13.22 4.05
CA TRP A 266 -1.88 14.49 3.34
C TRP A 266 -3.08 14.58 2.43
N SER A 267 -3.70 15.74 2.33
CA SER A 267 -4.84 15.95 1.44
C SER A 267 -4.66 17.17 0.56
N ARG A 268 -5.25 17.12 -0.63
CA ARG A 268 -5.28 18.25 -1.54
C ARG A 268 -6.57 18.24 -2.36
N GLY A 269 -7.29 19.35 -2.34
CA GLY A 269 -8.53 19.54 -3.08
C GLY A 269 -9.51 20.41 -2.32
N GLU A 270 -10.80 20.19 -2.54
CA GLU A 270 -11.85 20.81 -1.75
C GLU A 270 -12.38 19.79 -0.73
N GLU A 271 -11.55 19.52 0.30
CA GLU A 271 -11.89 18.65 1.40
C GLU A 271 -12.14 19.43 2.69
N LYS A 272 -12.87 18.80 3.59
CA LYS A 272 -13.06 19.30 4.95
C LYS A 272 -12.58 18.22 5.93
N ILE A 273 -11.51 18.50 6.68
CA ILE A 273 -11.05 17.64 7.76
C ILE A 273 -11.94 17.90 8.98
N ILE A 274 -12.57 16.86 9.51
CA ILE A 274 -13.51 16.94 10.63
C ILE A 274 -12.81 16.62 11.94
N GLY A 275 -11.88 15.65 11.92
CA GLY A 275 -11.14 15.21 13.08
C GLY A 275 -9.93 14.38 12.70
N ALA A 276 -9.00 14.24 13.66
CA ALA A 276 -7.87 13.35 13.56
C ALA A 276 -7.64 12.64 14.88
N LYS A 277 -7.06 11.42 14.84
CA LYS A 277 -6.76 10.61 16.03
C LYS A 277 -5.48 9.80 15.78
N ILE A 278 -4.87 9.36 16.87
CA ILE A 278 -3.75 8.41 16.87
C ILE A 278 -4.23 7.07 17.43
N LEU A 279 -3.97 6.00 16.68
CA LEU A 279 -4.06 4.62 17.11
C LEU A 279 -2.69 4.18 17.64
N GLY A 280 -2.62 3.63 18.85
CA GLY A 280 -1.33 3.28 19.44
C GLY A 280 -1.42 2.29 20.60
N GLU A 281 -0.36 2.27 21.38
CA GLU A 281 -0.23 1.45 22.58
C GLU A 281 -1.02 2.05 23.76
N LEU A 282 -1.31 1.20 24.74
CA LEU A 282 -2.03 1.61 25.94
C LEU A 282 -1.23 2.67 26.74
N ASN A 283 -1.87 3.79 27.04
CA ASN A 283 -1.28 4.95 27.72
C ASN A 283 -0.14 5.65 26.96
N GLY A 284 -0.02 5.43 25.65
CA GLY A 284 0.92 6.17 24.82
C GLY A 284 0.59 7.65 24.75
N PRO A 285 1.59 8.54 24.57
CA PRO A 285 1.34 9.96 24.45
C PRO A 285 0.50 10.26 23.21
N ASP A 286 -0.51 11.12 23.35
CA ASP A 286 -1.46 11.52 22.31
C ASP A 286 -2.29 10.38 21.66
N VAL A 287 -2.22 9.17 22.19
CA VAL A 287 -3.00 8.01 21.71
C VAL A 287 -4.47 8.19 22.07
N ASP A 288 -5.32 8.14 21.06
CA ASP A 288 -6.77 8.28 21.20
C ASP A 288 -7.48 6.90 21.17
N LEU A 289 -6.92 5.93 20.45
CA LEU A 289 -7.39 4.55 20.36
C LEU A 289 -6.24 3.61 20.67
N SER A 290 -6.45 2.59 21.51
CA SER A 290 -5.36 1.71 21.91
C SER A 290 -5.69 0.23 21.85
N VAL A 291 -4.66 -0.58 21.54
CA VAL A 291 -4.70 -2.05 21.56
C VAL A 291 -3.56 -2.56 22.42
N HIS A 292 -3.74 -3.69 23.10
CA HIS A 292 -2.73 -4.32 23.92
C HIS A 292 -2.69 -5.85 23.75
N PRO A 293 -1.52 -6.46 23.54
CA PRO A 293 -0.25 -5.84 23.17
C PRO A 293 -0.37 -5.09 21.84
N TYR A 294 0.42 -4.04 21.67
CA TYR A 294 0.40 -3.24 20.45
C TYR A 294 1.21 -3.93 19.34
N PRO A 295 0.69 -4.05 18.12
CA PRO A 295 1.26 -4.95 17.10
C PRO A 295 2.39 -4.36 16.25
N SER A 296 2.69 -3.07 16.36
CA SER A 296 3.66 -2.38 15.49
C SER A 296 4.59 -1.48 16.30
N ASP A 297 5.72 -1.11 15.73
CA ASP A 297 6.61 -0.04 16.20
C ASP A 297 6.22 1.35 15.67
N HIS A 298 5.13 1.43 14.87
CA HIS A 298 4.50 2.68 14.44
C HIS A 298 3.11 2.82 15.01
N ARG A 299 2.68 4.07 15.26
CA ARG A 299 1.29 4.41 15.56
C ARG A 299 0.54 4.76 14.29
N GLY A 300 -0.73 4.34 14.20
CA GLY A 300 -1.58 4.68 13.05
C GLY A 300 -2.13 6.11 13.15
N VAL A 301 -2.24 6.78 12.01
CA VAL A 301 -2.88 8.09 11.87
C VAL A 301 -4.25 7.92 11.24
N LEU A 302 -5.27 8.45 11.89
CA LEU A 302 -6.66 8.39 11.49
C LEU A 302 -7.21 9.79 11.26
N ILE A 303 -7.99 9.97 10.18
CA ILE A 303 -8.79 11.18 9.97
C ILE A 303 -10.24 10.83 9.67
N ASP A 304 -11.14 11.73 10.07
CA ASP A 304 -12.50 11.83 9.56
C ASP A 304 -12.59 13.06 8.64
N CYS A 305 -13.02 12.88 7.40
CA CYS A 305 -13.04 13.95 6.39
C CYS A 305 -14.22 13.85 5.44
N ILE A 306 -14.57 14.95 4.80
CA ILE A 306 -15.46 14.99 3.64
C ILE A 306 -14.61 15.31 2.42
N MET A 307 -14.64 14.44 1.41
CA MET A 307 -13.87 14.60 0.17
C MET A 307 -14.78 15.08 -0.95
N LYS A 308 -14.33 16.07 -1.71
CA LYS A 308 -14.95 16.38 -3.00
C LYS A 308 -14.55 15.33 -4.02
N THR A 309 -15.55 14.74 -4.66
CA THR A 309 -15.35 13.72 -5.70
C THR A 309 -15.67 14.28 -7.08
N LYS A 310 -15.16 13.62 -8.11
CA LYS A 310 -15.40 13.93 -9.52
C LYS A 310 -15.78 12.68 -10.29
N PRO A 311 -16.43 12.81 -11.45
CA PRO A 311 -16.67 11.68 -12.34
C PRO A 311 -15.37 10.91 -12.61
N ALA A 312 -15.45 9.58 -12.48
CA ALA A 312 -14.34 8.70 -12.76
C ALA A 312 -13.84 8.90 -14.21
N PRO A 313 -12.52 8.82 -14.43
CA PRO A 313 -11.99 8.86 -15.80
C PRO A 313 -12.49 7.64 -16.59
N ASN A 314 -12.33 7.71 -17.92
CA ASN A 314 -12.50 6.51 -18.72
C ASN A 314 -11.46 5.48 -18.29
N TYR A 315 -11.86 4.23 -18.10
CA TYR A 315 -10.91 3.17 -17.73
C TYR A 315 -11.21 1.85 -18.43
N ILE A 316 -10.19 1.02 -18.57
CA ILE A 316 -10.26 -0.39 -18.87
C ILE A 316 -9.17 -1.10 -18.09
N GLN A 317 -9.51 -2.15 -17.35
CA GLN A 317 -8.59 -2.90 -16.51
C GLN A 317 -9.00 -4.36 -16.39
N THR A 318 -8.08 -5.23 -16.01
CA THR A 318 -8.39 -6.60 -15.54
C THR A 318 -8.69 -6.59 -14.04
N GLU A 319 -9.40 -7.57 -13.52
CA GLU A 319 -9.57 -7.74 -12.07
C GLU A 319 -8.22 -7.98 -11.39
N ASN A 320 -7.39 -8.85 -11.97
CA ASN A 320 -6.04 -9.13 -11.50
C ASN A 320 -4.99 -8.66 -12.52
N ARG A 321 -3.85 -8.16 -12.03
CA ARG A 321 -2.74 -7.76 -12.90
C ARG A 321 -1.93 -8.94 -13.42
N ILE A 322 -1.87 -10.02 -12.64
CA ILE A 322 -1.24 -11.28 -13.03
C ILE A 322 -2.35 -12.30 -13.21
N ILE A 323 -2.40 -12.92 -14.38
CA ILE A 323 -3.43 -13.89 -14.80
C ILE A 323 -2.70 -15.12 -15.31
N HIS A 324 -3.02 -16.29 -14.76
CA HIS A 324 -2.48 -17.55 -15.22
C HIS A 324 -3.32 -18.13 -16.36
N PHE A 325 -2.77 -19.10 -17.09
CA PHE A 325 -3.44 -19.67 -18.29
C PHE A 325 -4.84 -20.20 -18.04
N ASN A 326 -5.07 -20.79 -16.89
CA ASN A 326 -6.37 -21.37 -16.55
C ASN A 326 -7.37 -20.35 -16.00
N ASP A 327 -6.92 -19.10 -15.78
CA ASP A 327 -7.78 -18.06 -15.22
C ASP A 327 -8.58 -17.38 -16.32
N SER A 328 -9.80 -17.03 -16.00
CA SER A 328 -10.63 -16.20 -16.86
C SER A 328 -10.12 -14.77 -16.90
N ILE A 329 -9.95 -14.21 -18.09
CA ILE A 329 -9.60 -12.81 -18.27
C ILE A 329 -10.88 -11.99 -18.25
N VAL A 330 -11.15 -11.35 -17.14
CA VAL A 330 -12.29 -10.44 -16.96
C VAL A 330 -11.83 -9.01 -17.03
N LEU A 331 -12.29 -8.29 -18.05
CA LEU A 331 -12.06 -6.86 -18.21
C LEU A 331 -13.20 -6.08 -17.57
N GLN A 332 -12.86 -5.08 -16.77
CA GLN A 332 -13.76 -4.05 -16.26
C GLN A 332 -13.49 -2.74 -17.00
N TYR A 333 -14.52 -2.06 -17.44
CA TYR A 333 -14.36 -0.79 -18.16
C TYR A 333 -15.54 0.15 -17.96
N ASN A 334 -15.27 1.43 -18.13
CA ASN A 334 -16.26 2.50 -18.16
C ASN A 334 -15.78 3.65 -19.05
N SER A 335 -16.71 4.32 -19.71
CA SER A 335 -16.40 5.50 -20.51
C SER A 335 -17.57 6.47 -20.52
N ALA A 336 -17.26 7.75 -20.42
CA ALA A 336 -18.22 8.84 -20.61
C ALA A 336 -18.58 9.05 -22.10
N ILE A 337 -17.81 8.43 -23.02
CA ILE A 337 -18.03 8.54 -24.47
C ILE A 337 -19.21 7.66 -24.86
N LYS A 338 -20.24 8.28 -25.46
CA LYS A 338 -21.47 7.57 -25.88
C LYS A 338 -21.36 6.87 -27.23
N ASP A 339 -20.27 7.04 -27.94
CA ASP A 339 -20.02 6.36 -29.21
C ASP A 339 -19.81 4.86 -29.04
N SER A 340 -19.88 4.13 -30.16
CA SER A 340 -19.51 2.72 -30.18
C SER A 340 -18.05 2.54 -29.80
N LEU A 341 -17.81 1.75 -28.76
CA LEU A 341 -16.47 1.44 -28.27
C LEU A 341 -15.97 0.10 -28.80
N LYS A 342 -14.65 -0.04 -28.83
CA LYS A 342 -13.94 -1.26 -29.23
C LYS A 342 -12.90 -1.62 -28.18
N ILE A 343 -12.83 -2.88 -27.80
CA ILE A 343 -11.76 -3.42 -26.97
C ILE A 343 -10.74 -4.09 -27.87
N VAL A 344 -9.46 -3.81 -27.67
CA VAL A 344 -8.32 -4.43 -28.37
C VAL A 344 -7.30 -4.86 -27.34
N LEU A 345 -6.80 -6.10 -27.49
CA LEU A 345 -5.65 -6.61 -26.76
C LEU A 345 -4.48 -6.78 -27.70
N ARG A 346 -3.29 -6.38 -27.23
CA ARG A 346 -2.04 -6.52 -27.98
C ARG A 346 -1.00 -7.25 -27.13
N ASP A 347 -0.22 -8.10 -27.78
CA ASP A 347 0.97 -8.70 -27.17
C ASP A 347 2.13 -7.68 -27.06
N SER A 348 3.25 -8.11 -26.50
CA SER A 348 4.46 -7.29 -26.30
C SER A 348 5.08 -6.80 -27.63
N SER A 349 4.79 -7.47 -28.74
CA SER A 349 5.22 -7.02 -30.08
C SER A 349 4.30 -5.96 -30.68
N GLY A 350 3.15 -5.68 -30.04
CA GLY A 350 2.11 -4.78 -30.54
C GLY A 350 1.08 -5.45 -31.46
N LYS A 351 1.21 -6.75 -31.74
CA LYS A 351 0.24 -7.52 -32.55
C LYS A 351 -1.11 -7.64 -31.84
N ILE A 352 -2.20 -7.43 -32.58
CA ILE A 352 -3.55 -7.64 -32.05
C ILE A 352 -3.80 -9.13 -31.87
N ILE A 353 -4.08 -9.54 -30.64
CA ILE A 353 -4.41 -10.91 -30.24
C ILE A 353 -5.89 -11.10 -29.92
N PHE A 354 -6.61 -10.01 -29.68
CA PHE A 354 -8.07 -10.03 -29.47
C PHE A 354 -8.66 -8.67 -29.90
N SER A 355 -9.89 -8.71 -30.41
CA SER A 355 -10.66 -7.50 -30.72
C SER A 355 -12.15 -7.77 -30.56
N LYS A 356 -12.87 -6.84 -29.90
CA LYS A 356 -14.33 -6.87 -29.75
C LYS A 356 -14.90 -5.49 -30.04
N ASN A 357 -15.72 -5.39 -31.09
CA ASN A 357 -16.39 -4.17 -31.48
C ASN A 357 -17.73 -3.98 -30.73
N ASN A 358 -18.26 -2.78 -30.77
CA ASN A 358 -19.60 -2.42 -30.29
C ASN A 358 -19.84 -2.79 -28.81
N VAL A 359 -18.83 -2.55 -27.96
CA VAL A 359 -19.03 -2.70 -26.52
C VAL A 359 -19.76 -1.45 -25.97
N PRO A 360 -20.67 -1.64 -24.98
CA PRO A 360 -21.38 -0.53 -24.36
C PRO A 360 -20.41 0.44 -23.64
N SER A 361 -20.78 1.71 -23.53
CA SER A 361 -19.94 2.72 -22.87
C SER A 361 -20.04 2.74 -21.34
N THR A 362 -21.16 2.28 -20.80
CA THR A 362 -21.41 2.28 -19.36
C THR A 362 -20.59 1.20 -18.64
N LYS A 363 -20.34 1.38 -17.34
CA LYS A 363 -19.63 0.44 -16.47
C LYS A 363 -20.05 -1.01 -16.76
N ASN A 364 -19.13 -1.82 -17.22
CA ASN A 364 -19.41 -3.18 -17.70
C ASN A 364 -18.22 -4.11 -17.50
N LYS A 365 -18.49 -5.41 -17.64
CA LYS A 365 -17.49 -6.47 -17.65
C LYS A 365 -17.48 -7.17 -19.00
N ALA A 366 -16.32 -7.56 -19.47
CA ALA A 366 -16.14 -8.37 -20.66
C ALA A 366 -15.24 -9.57 -20.36
N LEU A 367 -15.74 -10.76 -20.60
CA LEU A 367 -14.92 -11.97 -20.62
C LEU A 367 -14.15 -12.02 -21.95
N VAL A 368 -12.87 -12.31 -21.86
CA VAL A 368 -11.96 -12.34 -22.99
C VAL A 368 -11.19 -13.66 -23.00
N ASN A 369 -11.15 -14.29 -24.18
CA ASN A 369 -10.30 -15.44 -24.41
C ASN A 369 -9.22 -15.09 -25.42
N ILE A 370 -7.99 -15.37 -25.09
CA ILE A 370 -6.81 -15.17 -25.95
C ILE A 370 -6.05 -16.48 -26.12
N PRO A 371 -5.34 -16.67 -27.24
CA PRO A 371 -4.59 -17.91 -27.50
C PRO A 371 -3.57 -18.21 -26.40
N ASP A 372 -3.35 -19.50 -26.12
CA ASP A 372 -2.44 -19.94 -25.04
C ASP A 372 -0.98 -19.53 -25.25
N HIS A 373 -0.55 -19.41 -26.51
CA HIS A 373 0.80 -18.94 -26.82
C HIS A 373 1.05 -17.43 -26.52
N CYS A 374 -0.02 -16.68 -26.19
CA CYS A 374 0.11 -15.27 -25.82
C CYS A 374 0.48 -15.17 -24.33
N VAL A 375 1.76 -15.08 -24.05
CA VAL A 375 2.37 -14.94 -22.70
C VAL A 375 3.07 -13.60 -22.54
N GLY A 376 3.37 -13.23 -21.30
CA GLY A 376 4.07 -12.00 -20.97
C GLY A 376 3.11 -10.81 -20.78
N LYS A 377 3.63 -9.61 -21.00
CA LYS A 377 2.88 -8.36 -20.79
C LYS A 377 1.91 -8.13 -21.97
N ILE A 378 0.62 -8.03 -21.64
CA ILE A 378 -0.45 -7.82 -22.62
C ILE A 378 -1.07 -6.45 -22.37
N LYS A 379 -1.13 -5.64 -23.42
CA LYS A 379 -1.76 -4.32 -23.40
C LYS A 379 -3.23 -4.43 -23.76
N VAL A 380 -4.07 -3.79 -22.94
CA VAL A 380 -5.52 -3.68 -23.15
C VAL A 380 -5.86 -2.25 -23.52
N GLN A 381 -6.65 -2.05 -24.57
CA GLN A 381 -7.06 -0.73 -25.04
C GLN A 381 -8.57 -0.66 -25.23
N LEU A 382 -9.16 0.44 -24.77
CA LEU A 382 -10.52 0.85 -25.09
C LEU A 382 -10.43 1.97 -26.13
N LEU A 383 -11.08 1.79 -27.28
CA LEU A 383 -11.00 2.70 -28.42
C LEU A 383 -12.40 3.25 -28.76
N SER A 384 -12.44 4.49 -29.21
CA SER A 384 -13.59 5.11 -29.89
C SER A 384 -13.12 5.66 -31.24
N LYS A 385 -13.70 5.23 -32.35
CA LYS A 385 -13.30 5.64 -33.70
C LYS A 385 -11.78 5.50 -33.92
N ASP A 386 -11.21 4.38 -33.46
CA ASP A 386 -9.76 4.05 -33.49
C ASP A 386 -8.83 4.95 -32.61
N ALA A 387 -9.38 5.95 -31.92
CA ALA A 387 -8.64 6.72 -30.92
C ALA A 387 -8.64 5.97 -29.57
N ILE A 388 -7.49 5.94 -28.89
CA ILE A 388 -7.37 5.34 -27.55
C ILE A 388 -8.11 6.23 -26.55
N VAL A 389 -9.13 5.68 -25.91
CA VAL A 389 -9.91 6.32 -24.85
C VAL A 389 -9.33 6.01 -23.49
N SER A 390 -8.89 4.77 -23.31
CA SER A 390 -8.20 4.28 -22.11
C SER A 390 -7.37 3.06 -22.44
N GLN A 391 -6.35 2.81 -21.64
CA GLN A 391 -5.53 1.60 -21.75
C GLN A 391 -4.98 1.18 -20.39
N SER A 392 -4.69 -0.10 -20.27
CA SER A 392 -3.95 -0.71 -19.17
C SER A 392 -3.11 -1.87 -19.68
N ASP A 393 -2.41 -2.55 -18.80
CA ASP A 393 -1.80 -3.84 -19.13
C ASP A 393 -1.97 -4.86 -17.99
N PHE A 394 -1.70 -6.10 -18.30
CA PHE A 394 -1.61 -7.20 -17.33
C PHE A 394 -0.55 -8.19 -17.78
N TRP A 395 -0.06 -9.01 -16.85
CA TRP A 395 0.84 -10.10 -17.13
C TRP A 395 0.06 -11.41 -17.26
N ARG A 396 0.27 -12.13 -18.36
CA ARG A 396 -0.22 -13.51 -18.53
C ARG A 396 0.94 -14.48 -18.40
N LEU A 397 0.86 -15.36 -17.39
CA LEU A 397 1.90 -16.32 -17.07
C LEU A 397 1.38 -17.76 -17.26
N GLU A 398 2.30 -18.66 -17.63
CA GLU A 398 1.99 -20.08 -17.68
C GLU A 398 1.61 -20.61 -16.28
N ALA A 399 0.72 -21.60 -16.24
CA ALA A 399 0.27 -22.23 -14.99
C ALA A 399 1.41 -23.01 -14.29
N VAL A 400 2.48 -23.34 -15.00
CA VAL A 400 3.68 -23.96 -14.43
C VAL A 400 4.49 -22.89 -13.72
N LYS A 401 4.89 -23.14 -12.46
CA LYS A 401 5.82 -22.28 -11.72
C LYS A 401 7.08 -22.04 -12.56
N LEU A 402 7.13 -20.92 -13.26
CA LEU A 402 8.33 -20.49 -13.96
C LEU A 402 9.39 -20.22 -12.89
N LYS A 403 10.61 -20.71 -13.15
CA LYS A 403 11.72 -20.47 -12.23
C LYS A 403 12.04 -18.98 -12.27
N LEU A 404 11.91 -18.32 -11.12
CA LEU A 404 12.43 -16.98 -10.96
C LEU A 404 13.94 -16.99 -11.23
N THR A 405 14.42 -16.00 -11.96
CA THR A 405 15.84 -15.81 -12.25
C THR A 405 16.26 -14.37 -11.99
N LEU A 406 17.39 -14.21 -11.33
CA LEU A 406 18.09 -12.95 -11.15
C LEU A 406 19.46 -13.08 -11.81
N LEU A 407 19.87 -12.12 -12.63
CA LEU A 407 21.15 -12.12 -13.31
C LEU A 407 21.83 -10.76 -13.17
N ALA A 408 23.11 -10.75 -12.86
CA ALA A 408 23.96 -9.59 -13.02
C ALA A 408 24.62 -9.64 -14.43
N SER A 409 24.76 -8.51 -15.09
CA SER A 409 25.36 -8.45 -16.44
C SER A 409 26.81 -8.90 -16.47
N LYS A 410 27.49 -8.83 -15.33
CA LYS A 410 28.88 -9.28 -15.13
C LYS A 410 29.02 -9.92 -13.75
N THR A 411 30.07 -10.69 -13.56
CA THR A 411 30.50 -11.22 -12.25
C THR A 411 31.50 -10.29 -11.56
N GLU A 412 32.17 -9.41 -12.32
CA GLU A 412 33.17 -8.47 -11.81
C GLU A 412 32.89 -7.06 -12.38
N TYR A 413 32.95 -6.06 -11.51
CA TYR A 413 32.78 -4.65 -11.83
C TYR A 413 33.93 -3.84 -11.26
N ARG A 414 34.18 -2.64 -11.80
CA ARG A 414 35.11 -1.68 -11.19
C ARG A 414 34.38 -0.78 -10.18
N VAL A 415 35.14 -0.14 -9.29
CA VAL A 415 34.59 0.90 -8.42
C VAL A 415 33.90 1.97 -9.27
N ASN A 416 32.70 2.39 -8.86
CA ASN A 416 31.86 3.36 -9.55
C ASN A 416 31.28 2.91 -10.91
N GLU A 417 31.46 1.64 -11.30
CA GLU A 417 30.82 1.08 -12.48
C GLU A 417 29.39 0.65 -12.13
N PRO A 418 28.36 1.10 -12.89
CA PRO A 418 26.98 0.70 -12.67
C PRO A 418 26.78 -0.81 -12.78
N ILE A 419 26.05 -1.39 -11.83
CA ILE A 419 25.75 -2.82 -11.77
C ILE A 419 24.39 -3.03 -12.43
N VAL A 420 24.38 -3.54 -13.66
CA VAL A 420 23.14 -3.84 -14.37
C VAL A 420 22.64 -5.22 -13.96
N VAL A 421 21.40 -5.26 -13.51
CA VAL A 421 20.70 -6.46 -13.04
C VAL A 421 19.45 -6.68 -13.86
N THR A 422 19.19 -7.94 -14.24
CA THR A 422 17.96 -8.36 -14.91
C THR A 422 17.27 -9.44 -14.10
N TRP A 423 15.96 -9.48 -14.17
CA TRP A 423 15.16 -10.54 -13.53
C TRP A 423 14.04 -11.00 -14.44
N GLU A 424 13.58 -12.22 -14.22
CA GLU A 424 12.44 -12.83 -14.88
C GLU A 424 11.60 -13.63 -13.88
N ASN A 425 10.29 -13.62 -14.10
CA ASN A 425 9.31 -14.38 -13.33
C ASN A 425 9.25 -14.03 -11.81
N SER A 426 9.53 -12.76 -11.45
CA SER A 426 9.29 -12.30 -10.08
C SER A 426 7.79 -12.26 -9.78
N PRO A 427 7.37 -12.24 -8.50
CA PRO A 427 5.97 -12.07 -8.12
C PRO A 427 5.35 -10.79 -8.68
N GLY A 428 6.18 -9.78 -9.01
CA GLY A 428 5.74 -8.49 -9.55
C GLY A 428 4.99 -7.68 -8.50
N ASN A 429 5.35 -7.78 -7.22
CA ASN A 429 4.87 -6.88 -6.20
C ASN A 429 5.48 -5.49 -6.41
N ARG A 430 4.72 -4.46 -6.09
CA ARG A 430 5.18 -3.09 -6.30
C ARG A 430 6.47 -2.82 -5.55
N PHE A 431 6.56 -3.33 -4.34
CA PHE A 431 7.69 -3.15 -3.44
C PHE A 431 8.69 -4.31 -3.49
N ASP A 432 8.67 -5.16 -4.54
CA ASP A 432 9.81 -6.05 -4.80
C ASP A 432 11.04 -5.19 -5.09
N TRP A 433 12.17 -5.51 -4.47
CA TRP A 433 13.36 -4.66 -4.55
C TRP A 433 14.63 -5.47 -4.73
N ILE A 434 15.64 -4.86 -5.33
CA ILE A 434 16.95 -5.45 -5.59
C ILE A 434 17.98 -4.71 -4.76
N ALA A 435 18.66 -5.43 -3.87
CA ALA A 435 19.64 -4.87 -2.95
C ALA A 435 21.00 -5.55 -3.05
N VAL A 436 22.05 -4.82 -2.70
CA VAL A 436 23.43 -5.33 -2.59
C VAL A 436 23.81 -5.45 -1.12
N TYR A 437 24.28 -6.63 -0.76
CA TYR A 437 24.79 -6.97 0.58
C TYR A 437 26.27 -7.28 0.54
N PRO A 438 27.05 -7.00 1.61
CA PRO A 438 28.40 -7.48 1.71
C PRO A 438 28.40 -9.02 1.84
N LYS A 439 29.27 -9.70 1.10
CA LYS A 439 29.45 -11.14 1.27
C LYS A 439 30.31 -11.38 2.51
N VAL A 440 29.71 -11.73 3.62
CA VAL A 440 30.42 -12.10 4.85
C VAL A 440 31.02 -13.48 4.68
N ALA A 441 32.36 -13.59 4.72
CA ALA A 441 33.05 -14.88 4.69
C ALA A 441 32.66 -15.68 5.93
N ASN A 442 32.09 -16.89 5.74
CA ASN A 442 31.88 -17.94 6.75
C ASN A 442 30.98 -17.63 7.95
N THR A 443 30.01 -16.85 7.85
CA THR A 443 28.84 -17.02 8.70
C THR A 443 27.73 -17.68 7.91
N THR A 444 27.57 -19.00 8.08
CA THR A 444 26.28 -19.68 8.02
C THR A 444 25.36 -19.19 9.16
N ALA A 445 25.74 -18.15 9.84
CA ALA A 445 24.85 -17.31 10.57
C ALA A 445 23.99 -16.66 9.51
N ASP A 446 23.09 -17.47 9.02
CA ASP A 446 21.75 -17.06 8.77
C ASP A 446 21.67 -15.53 8.65
N TYR A 447 21.78 -15.05 7.44
CA TYR A 447 20.77 -14.11 7.06
C TYR A 447 19.47 -14.91 7.13
N GLY A 448 19.14 -15.42 8.31
CA GLY A 448 17.80 -15.87 8.65
C GLY A 448 16.95 -14.70 8.34
N LEU A 449 15.94 -14.93 7.58
CA LEU A 449 15.04 -14.01 6.90
C LEU A 449 14.49 -12.87 7.79
N THR A 450 14.79 -12.84 9.06
CA THR A 450 14.34 -11.90 10.08
C THR A 450 15.35 -10.80 10.46
N HIS A 451 16.58 -10.75 9.90
CA HIS A 451 17.59 -9.78 10.35
C HIS A 451 18.48 -9.22 9.23
N GLN A 452 18.02 -9.17 7.99
CA GLN A 452 18.75 -8.54 6.88
C GLN A 452 18.61 -7.00 6.83
N GLU A 453 17.79 -6.42 7.66
CA GLU A 453 17.45 -5.01 7.69
C GLU A 453 18.64 -4.07 7.73
N SER A 454 19.66 -4.41 8.50
CA SER A 454 20.80 -3.51 8.78
C SER A 454 22.02 -3.72 7.88
N HIS A 455 21.94 -4.57 6.85
CA HIS A 455 23.16 -5.01 6.13
C HIS A 455 23.16 -4.73 4.63
N TYR A 456 22.06 -4.26 4.04
CA TYR A 456 22.08 -3.82 2.63
C TYR A 456 22.86 -2.50 2.50
N LEU A 457 23.53 -2.37 1.37
CA LEU A 457 24.39 -1.22 1.10
C LEU A 457 23.72 -0.21 0.17
N ILE A 458 23.11 -0.70 -0.91
CA ILE A 458 22.35 0.06 -1.89
C ILE A 458 21.23 -0.79 -2.44
N TYR A 459 20.12 -0.15 -2.87
CA TYR A 459 18.99 -0.84 -3.46
C TYR A 459 18.16 0.01 -4.43
N LYS A 460 17.29 -0.66 -5.20
CA LYS A 460 16.22 -0.05 -6.01
C LYS A 460 15.00 -0.98 -6.07
N TYR A 461 13.82 -0.39 -6.09
CA TYR A 461 12.58 -1.13 -6.33
C TYR A 461 12.45 -1.58 -7.80
N THR A 462 11.89 -2.78 -8.02
CA THR A 462 11.56 -3.31 -9.35
C THR A 462 10.34 -2.63 -9.96
N ARG A 463 9.61 -1.84 -9.17
CA ARG A 463 8.36 -1.15 -9.53
C ARG A 463 7.28 -2.11 -10.03
N GLY A 464 7.28 -3.34 -9.50
CA GLY A 464 6.29 -4.38 -9.78
C GLY A 464 6.37 -5.00 -11.15
N GLU A 465 7.44 -4.83 -11.87
CA GLU A 465 7.64 -5.56 -13.11
C GLU A 465 7.97 -7.03 -12.81
N VAL A 466 7.23 -7.95 -13.44
CA VAL A 466 7.45 -9.40 -13.33
C VAL A 466 8.78 -9.79 -13.96
N SER A 467 9.20 -9.09 -15.02
CA SER A 467 10.50 -9.24 -15.65
C SER A 467 11.00 -7.87 -16.08
N GLY A 468 12.29 -7.61 -15.91
CA GLY A 468 12.85 -6.30 -16.22
C GLY A 468 14.34 -6.22 -16.05
N SER A 469 14.84 -4.97 -16.08
CA SER A 469 16.23 -4.63 -15.85
C SER A 469 16.33 -3.30 -15.12
N LEU A 470 17.30 -3.19 -14.23
CA LEU A 470 17.65 -1.92 -13.58
C LEU A 470 19.19 -1.81 -13.42
N SER A 471 19.62 -0.59 -13.15
CA SER A 471 21.03 -0.30 -12.83
C SER A 471 21.13 0.14 -11.37
N LEU A 472 22.01 -0.51 -10.63
CA LEU A 472 22.43 -0.05 -9.30
C LEU A 472 23.66 0.86 -9.50
N ASP A 473 23.54 2.11 -9.10
CA ASP A 473 24.46 3.22 -9.40
C ASP A 473 24.33 4.34 -8.36
N SER A 474 24.87 5.52 -8.65
CA SER A 474 24.81 6.71 -7.79
C SER A 474 23.38 7.21 -7.46
N LEU A 475 22.38 6.76 -8.21
CA LEU A 475 20.96 7.05 -7.99
C LEU A 475 20.26 5.94 -7.19
N SER A 476 20.99 4.93 -6.74
CA SER A 476 20.47 3.90 -5.86
C SER A 476 20.28 4.47 -4.45
N GLN A 477 19.31 3.95 -3.76
CA GLN A 477 19.08 4.23 -2.36
C GLN A 477 20.12 3.50 -1.50
N GLY A 478 20.31 3.92 -0.23
CA GLY A 478 21.35 3.41 0.65
C GLY A 478 22.62 4.28 0.63
N ASP A 479 23.57 3.96 1.53
CA ASP A 479 24.65 4.87 1.92
C ASP A 479 25.99 4.61 1.26
N TYR A 480 26.11 3.53 0.52
CA TYR A 480 27.43 2.97 0.21
C TYR A 480 27.80 3.02 -1.26
N TRP A 481 27.30 4.00 -2.01
CA TRP A 481 27.81 4.19 -3.38
C TRP A 481 28.91 5.24 -3.43
N PRO A 482 30.05 5.00 -4.15
CA PRO A 482 30.38 3.75 -4.84
C PRO A 482 30.80 2.63 -3.89
N LEU A 483 30.45 1.39 -4.24
CA LEU A 483 30.86 0.22 -3.45
C LEU A 483 32.39 0.08 -3.45
N PRO A 484 33.03 -0.12 -2.28
CA PRO A 484 34.46 -0.36 -2.22
C PRO A 484 34.84 -1.72 -2.85
N PRO A 485 36.14 -1.95 -3.16
CA PRO A 485 36.59 -3.27 -3.61
C PRO A 485 36.24 -4.35 -2.61
N GLY A 486 35.60 -5.44 -3.06
CA GLY A 486 35.13 -6.52 -2.20
C GLY A 486 34.23 -7.53 -2.91
N GLU A 487 33.76 -8.52 -2.16
CA GLU A 487 32.77 -9.50 -2.63
C GLU A 487 31.38 -9.14 -2.06
N TYR A 488 30.35 -9.25 -2.91
CA TYR A 488 29.00 -8.84 -2.61
C TYR A 488 27.98 -9.86 -3.10
N GLN A 489 26.79 -9.79 -2.55
CA GLN A 489 25.62 -10.51 -3.04
C GLN A 489 24.52 -9.52 -3.42
N ILE A 490 23.93 -9.73 -4.59
CA ILE A 490 22.73 -9.04 -5.03
C ILE A 490 21.55 -9.95 -4.70
N HIS A 491 20.54 -9.43 -4.02
CA HIS A 491 19.30 -10.14 -3.72
C HIS A 491 18.12 -9.47 -4.40
N LEU A 492 17.19 -10.27 -4.93
CA LEU A 492 15.83 -9.84 -5.22
C LEU A 492 14.97 -10.20 -4.01
N LEU A 493 14.39 -9.21 -3.39
CA LEU A 493 13.64 -9.30 -2.14
C LEU A 493 12.15 -9.02 -2.39
N SER A 494 11.27 -9.64 -1.59
CA SER A 494 9.82 -9.63 -1.83
C SER A 494 9.13 -8.53 -1.03
N ASP A 495 8.34 -7.73 -1.72
CA ASP A 495 7.21 -6.93 -1.23
C ASP A 495 7.50 -6.10 0.02
N ASP A 496 8.56 -5.28 -0.04
CA ASP A 496 9.11 -4.46 1.05
C ASP A 496 9.72 -5.23 2.23
N GLY A 497 9.69 -6.57 2.16
CA GLY A 497 10.27 -7.45 3.17
C GLY A 497 11.67 -7.94 2.80
N PHE A 498 12.27 -8.71 3.69
CA PHE A 498 13.65 -9.22 3.56
C PHE A 498 13.71 -10.67 3.05
N THR A 499 12.60 -11.24 2.61
CA THR A 499 12.58 -12.58 2.01
C THR A 499 13.28 -12.58 0.67
N SER A 500 14.46 -13.22 0.58
CA SER A 500 15.22 -13.35 -0.67
C SER A 500 14.57 -14.36 -1.61
N LEU A 501 14.19 -13.92 -2.79
CA LEU A 501 13.58 -14.75 -3.84
C LEU A 501 14.65 -15.41 -4.72
N ASP A 502 15.75 -14.70 -5.02
CA ASP A 502 16.95 -15.21 -5.70
C ASP A 502 18.13 -14.29 -5.38
N ASN A 503 19.36 -14.78 -5.55
CA ASN A 503 20.56 -14.00 -5.32
C ASN A 503 21.69 -14.31 -6.31
N LYS A 504 22.64 -13.36 -6.46
CA LYS A 504 23.85 -13.52 -7.27
C LYS A 504 25.06 -12.90 -6.59
N SER A 505 26.18 -13.60 -6.64
CA SER A 505 27.46 -13.08 -6.16
C SER A 505 28.12 -12.24 -7.25
N ILE A 506 28.71 -11.10 -6.83
CA ILE A 506 29.54 -10.23 -7.66
C ILE A 506 30.80 -9.81 -6.92
N LYS A 507 31.76 -9.27 -7.65
CA LYS A 507 33.00 -8.72 -7.08
C LYS A 507 33.27 -7.33 -7.64
N ILE A 508 33.61 -6.40 -6.75
CA ILE A 508 34.09 -5.06 -7.13
C ILE A 508 35.62 -5.07 -7.08
N LEU A 509 36.22 -4.72 -8.19
CA LEU A 509 37.66 -4.59 -8.37
C LEU A 509 38.11 -3.13 -8.16
N LYS A 510 39.41 -2.95 -7.85
CA LYS A 510 40.00 -1.60 -7.74
C LYS A 510 39.95 -0.84 -9.06
#